data_eb23475ce88133cdcb49f5e382b84e00
#
_entry.id   eb23475ce88133cdcb49f5e382b84e00
#
_cell.length_a   1.000
_cell.length_b   1.000
_cell.length_c   1.000
_cell.angle_alpha   90.00
_cell.angle_beta   90.00
_cell.angle_gamma   90.00
#
_symmetry.space_group_name_H-M   'P 1'
#
loop_
_entity.id
_entity.type
_entity.pdbx_description
1 polymer ?
#
loop_
_entity_poly.entity_id
_entity_poly.type
_entity_poly.pdbx_seq_one_letter_code
_entity_poly.pdbx_strand_id
1 'polypeptide(L)'
;MITEAQENKITDYLVAQELSLDILVEIRDHMVSQVSDIQFNENVSFEEAFLRVKESWNGEFKMVDYLLFYPAKIPLIAKRIIHEKYNLLFKKSLMVGLLASGINVLLLFIAGDQEEYTLFFRLLNGSFVLITVLIWIFNYEIWKYIKANFKYKGKCLYTMYQQNLGLMVVCASSMTQVAIKSGHYAYQFIREQNYNDILTAMITLILPLILQIALSFSVLNFIEHKKNLVKMQEFLKSV
;
A
#
# COMPACT_ATOMS: atom_id res chain seq x y z
N MET A 1 28.50 11.13 21.53
CA MET A 1 27.04 10.82 21.59
C MET A 1 26.32 12.02 20.97
N ILE A 2 25.46 11.81 20.00
CA ILE A 2 24.69 12.90 19.35
C ILE A 2 23.68 13.46 20.34
N THR A 3 23.55 14.78 20.39
CA THR A 3 22.58 15.47 21.24
C THR A 3 21.21 15.56 20.54
N GLU A 4 20.13 15.75 21.31
CA GLU A 4 18.77 15.95 20.77
C GLU A 4 18.70 17.11 19.75
N ALA A 5 19.41 18.23 20.03
CA ALA A 5 19.49 19.35 19.09
C ALA A 5 20.14 18.96 17.75
N GLN A 6 21.13 18.09 17.78
CA GLN A 6 21.79 17.57 16.57
C GLN A 6 20.89 16.60 15.80
N GLU A 7 20.15 15.73 16.49
CA GLU A 7 19.14 14.87 15.86
C GLU A 7 18.02 15.67 15.21
N ASN A 8 17.55 16.73 15.88
CA ASN A 8 16.56 17.65 15.31
C ASN A 8 17.07 18.32 14.03
N LYS A 9 18.36 18.68 13.96
CA LYS A 9 18.97 19.24 12.76
C LYS A 9 18.98 18.25 11.58
N ILE A 10 19.24 16.98 11.85
CA ILE A 10 19.13 15.91 10.84
C ILE A 10 17.67 15.76 10.39
N THR A 11 16.73 15.76 11.33
CA THR A 11 15.30 15.64 11.06
C THR A 11 14.79 16.79 10.18
N ASP A 12 15.16 18.03 10.48
CA ASP A 12 14.76 19.22 9.71
C ASP A 12 15.30 19.15 8.27
N TYR A 13 16.53 18.68 8.10
CA TYR A 13 17.09 18.42 6.76
C TYR A 13 16.26 17.40 5.97
N LEU A 14 15.86 16.31 6.62
CA LEU A 14 15.07 15.24 5.97
C LEU A 14 13.63 15.66 5.67
N VAL A 15 13.03 16.51 6.51
CA VAL A 15 11.69 17.09 6.24
C VAL A 15 11.69 17.90 4.95
N ALA A 16 12.80 18.58 4.64
CA ALA A 16 12.94 19.33 3.39
C ALA A 16 13.07 18.43 2.14
N GLN A 17 13.28 17.11 2.30
CA GLN A 17 13.37 16.16 1.19
C GLN A 17 12.00 15.58 0.76
N GLU A 18 10.89 16.05 1.31
CA GLU A 18 9.51 15.62 0.96
C GLU A 18 9.24 14.12 1.15
N LEU A 19 9.92 13.48 2.09
CA LEU A 19 9.72 12.07 2.44
C LEU A 19 8.42 11.87 3.23
N SER A 20 7.78 10.70 3.10
CA SER A 20 6.77 10.30 4.10
C SER A 20 7.45 10.05 5.46
N LEU A 21 6.70 10.27 6.55
CA LEU A 21 7.29 10.25 7.90
C LEU A 21 7.87 8.87 8.26
N ASP A 22 7.24 7.79 7.82
CA ASP A 22 7.74 6.42 8.02
C ASP A 22 9.08 6.16 7.33
N ILE A 23 9.28 6.69 6.12
CA ILE A 23 10.56 6.61 5.40
C ILE A 23 11.58 7.57 6.04
N LEU A 24 11.14 8.78 6.42
CA LEU A 24 11.98 9.78 7.05
C LEU A 24 12.63 9.24 8.33
N VAL A 25 11.84 8.61 9.20
CA VAL A 25 12.35 8.05 10.47
C VAL A 25 13.37 6.95 10.23
N GLU A 26 13.12 6.05 9.28
CA GLU A 26 14.07 5.01 8.90
C GLU A 26 15.41 5.60 8.40
N ILE A 27 15.35 6.60 7.52
CA ILE A 27 16.56 7.26 7.00
C ILE A 27 17.25 8.07 8.09
N ARG A 28 16.51 8.76 8.98
CA ARG A 28 17.07 9.52 10.09
C ARG A 28 17.95 8.64 10.97
N ASP A 29 17.45 7.47 11.35
CA ASP A 29 18.17 6.56 12.22
C ASP A 29 19.47 6.09 11.56
N HIS A 30 19.47 5.84 10.24
CA HIS A 30 20.69 5.55 9.49
C HIS A 30 21.67 6.71 9.44
N MET A 31 21.20 7.93 9.18
CA MET A 31 22.07 9.12 9.13
C MET A 31 22.65 9.45 10.51
N VAL A 32 21.86 9.33 11.59
CA VAL A 32 22.31 9.51 12.97
C VAL A 32 23.44 8.52 13.29
N SER A 33 23.27 7.24 12.94
CA SER A 33 24.31 6.23 13.13
C SER A 33 25.58 6.58 12.36
N GLN A 34 25.47 6.92 11.08
CA GLN A 34 26.63 7.27 10.24
C GLN A 34 27.36 8.52 10.75
N VAL A 35 26.65 9.55 11.19
CA VAL A 35 27.27 10.75 11.79
C VAL A 35 28.00 10.38 13.07
N SER A 36 27.39 9.56 13.95
CA SER A 36 28.04 9.07 15.18
C SER A 36 29.33 8.29 14.88
N ASP A 37 29.26 7.40 13.89
CA ASP A 37 30.41 6.55 13.51
C ASP A 37 31.57 7.40 12.98
N ILE A 38 31.32 8.40 12.12
CA ILE A 38 32.33 9.30 11.60
C ILE A 38 32.93 10.15 12.75
N GLN A 39 32.10 10.70 13.62
CA GLN A 39 32.58 11.48 14.78
C GLN A 39 33.50 10.65 15.68
N PHE A 40 33.12 9.39 15.95
CA PHE A 40 33.88 8.52 16.83
C PHE A 40 35.21 8.05 16.20
N ASN A 41 35.16 7.63 14.94
CA ASN A 41 36.35 7.04 14.28
C ASN A 41 37.37 8.11 13.85
N GLU A 42 36.91 9.30 13.47
CA GLU A 42 37.78 10.33 12.90
C GLU A 42 37.98 11.54 13.84
N ASN A 43 37.32 11.55 15.00
CA ASN A 43 37.40 12.61 15.99
C ASN A 43 37.08 14.01 15.41
N VAL A 44 36.09 14.08 14.52
CA VAL A 44 35.65 15.32 13.86
C VAL A 44 34.41 15.90 14.55
N SER A 45 34.10 17.17 14.23
CA SER A 45 32.91 17.85 14.75
C SER A 45 31.62 17.24 14.15
N PHE A 46 30.48 17.47 14.83
CA PHE A 46 29.17 17.09 14.28
C PHE A 46 28.90 17.74 12.92
N GLU A 47 29.25 19.00 12.74
CA GLU A 47 28.99 19.73 11.51
C GLU A 47 29.75 19.10 10.33
N GLU A 48 31.00 18.74 10.55
CA GLU A 48 31.82 18.09 9.53
C GLU A 48 31.34 16.68 9.21
N ALA A 49 31.04 15.86 10.23
CA ALA A 49 30.49 14.52 10.04
C ALA A 49 29.15 14.57 9.31
N PHE A 50 28.25 15.48 9.72
CA PHE A 50 26.93 15.64 9.09
C PHE A 50 27.04 16.14 7.64
N LEU A 51 28.00 17.01 7.32
CA LEU A 51 28.24 17.45 5.96
C LEU A 51 28.64 16.27 5.05
N ARG A 52 29.58 15.44 5.49
CA ARG A 52 30.02 14.24 4.76
C ARG A 52 28.89 13.25 4.55
N VAL A 53 28.05 13.02 5.57
CA VAL A 53 26.87 12.17 5.43
C VAL A 53 25.88 12.76 4.44
N LYS A 54 25.59 14.07 4.47
CA LYS A 54 24.73 14.72 3.46
C LYS A 54 25.27 14.55 2.03
N GLU A 55 26.57 14.70 1.84
CA GLU A 55 27.20 14.50 0.53
C GLU A 55 27.06 13.06 0.04
N SER A 56 27.25 12.08 0.92
CA SER A 56 27.09 10.64 0.57
C SER A 56 25.63 10.30 0.18
N TRP A 57 24.63 10.97 0.77
CA TRP A 57 23.21 10.77 0.48
C TRP A 57 22.66 11.63 -0.66
N ASN A 58 23.45 12.58 -1.20
CA ASN A 58 22.96 13.52 -2.22
C ASN A 58 22.37 12.83 -3.46
N GLY A 59 22.98 11.74 -3.90
CA GLY A 59 22.48 10.92 -5.01
C GLY A 59 21.12 10.24 -4.72
N GLU A 60 20.87 9.83 -3.47
CA GLU A 60 19.67 9.17 -3.03
C GLU A 60 18.46 10.14 -2.90
N PHE A 61 18.72 11.41 -2.66
CA PHE A 61 17.68 12.46 -2.61
C PHE A 61 17.38 13.10 -3.97
N LYS A 62 18.03 12.66 -5.04
CA LYS A 62 17.71 13.15 -6.39
C LYS A 62 16.25 12.85 -6.71
N MET A 63 15.52 13.91 -7.12
CA MET A 63 14.11 13.79 -7.51
C MET A 63 13.96 13.04 -8.82
N VAL A 64 13.14 11.99 -8.83
CA VAL A 64 12.85 11.13 -9.99
C VAL A 64 11.34 10.98 -10.17
N ASP A 65 10.91 10.67 -11.39
CA ASP A 65 9.49 10.41 -11.66
C ASP A 65 9.03 9.15 -10.91
N TYR A 66 7.88 9.26 -10.22
CA TYR A 66 7.34 8.16 -9.44
C TYR A 66 6.69 7.09 -10.34
N LEU A 67 5.76 7.51 -11.19
CA LEU A 67 5.06 6.67 -12.17
C LEU A 67 4.94 7.42 -13.49
N LEU A 68 4.83 6.67 -14.62
CA LEU A 68 4.73 7.21 -15.98
C LEU A 68 3.62 8.25 -16.17
N PHE A 69 2.53 8.17 -15.39
CA PHE A 69 1.37 9.09 -15.50
C PHE A 69 1.14 9.92 -14.23
N TYR A 70 2.06 9.89 -13.27
CA TYR A 70 1.94 10.64 -12.03
C TYR A 70 2.92 11.83 -12.07
N PRO A 71 2.43 13.08 -12.04
CA PRO A 71 3.28 14.25 -12.27
C PRO A 71 4.22 14.57 -11.10
N ALA A 72 4.01 13.95 -9.93
CA ALA A 72 4.85 14.21 -8.78
C ALA A 72 6.19 13.45 -8.86
N LYS A 73 7.28 14.19 -8.60
CA LYS A 73 8.61 13.62 -8.41
C LYS A 73 8.81 13.28 -6.94
N ILE A 74 9.56 12.22 -6.68
CA ILE A 74 9.93 11.80 -5.33
C ILE A 74 11.43 11.51 -5.28
N PRO A 75 12.06 11.54 -4.10
CA PRO A 75 13.44 11.12 -3.93
C PRO A 75 13.68 9.68 -4.39
N LEU A 76 14.83 9.41 -4.99
CA LEU A 76 15.20 8.08 -5.50
C LEU A 76 15.14 7.00 -4.42
N ILE A 77 15.62 7.31 -3.21
CA ILE A 77 15.54 6.38 -2.06
C ILE A 77 14.09 6.05 -1.70
N ALA A 78 13.20 7.04 -1.68
CA ALA A 78 11.78 6.82 -1.41
C ALA A 78 11.16 5.92 -2.49
N LYS A 79 11.46 6.16 -3.78
CA LYS A 79 10.99 5.32 -4.88
C LYS A 79 11.43 3.87 -4.72
N ARG A 80 12.68 3.62 -4.31
CA ARG A 80 13.23 2.28 -4.10
C ARG A 80 12.51 1.56 -2.96
N ILE A 81 12.36 2.21 -1.80
CA ILE A 81 11.67 1.65 -0.63
C ILE A 81 10.20 1.36 -0.95
N ILE A 82 9.50 2.32 -1.57
CA ILE A 82 8.09 2.17 -1.95
C ILE A 82 7.93 1.00 -2.93
N HIS A 83 8.79 0.90 -3.94
CA HIS A 83 8.73 -0.18 -4.92
C HIS A 83 8.93 -1.56 -4.27
N GLU A 84 9.91 -1.71 -3.38
CA GLU A 84 10.17 -2.95 -2.65
C GLU A 84 8.98 -3.36 -1.79
N LYS A 85 8.47 -2.46 -0.96
CA LYS A 85 7.34 -2.72 -0.06
C LYS A 85 6.07 -3.05 -0.85
N TYR A 86 5.75 -2.28 -1.89
CA TYR A 86 4.57 -2.53 -2.71
C TYR A 86 4.67 -3.79 -3.57
N ASN A 87 5.84 -4.14 -4.04
CA ASN A 87 6.05 -5.40 -4.75
C ASN A 87 5.77 -6.61 -3.85
N LEU A 88 6.17 -6.53 -2.56
CA LEU A 88 5.83 -7.57 -1.59
C LEU A 88 4.32 -7.67 -1.34
N LEU A 89 3.63 -6.52 -1.18
CA LEU A 89 2.17 -6.50 -1.03
C LEU A 89 1.47 -7.07 -2.27
N PHE A 90 1.92 -6.67 -3.46
CA PHE A 90 1.37 -7.15 -4.72
C PHE A 90 1.53 -8.66 -4.90
N LYS A 91 2.70 -9.23 -4.58
CA LYS A 91 2.91 -10.68 -4.62
C LYS A 91 1.96 -11.43 -3.70
N LYS A 92 1.76 -10.95 -2.47
CA LYS A 92 0.80 -11.54 -1.52
C LYS A 92 -0.64 -11.44 -2.05
N SER A 93 -1.01 -10.29 -2.60
CA SER A 93 -2.34 -10.06 -3.17
C SER A 93 -2.61 -10.94 -4.39
N LEU A 94 -1.61 -11.12 -5.24
CA LEU A 94 -1.67 -12.00 -6.40
C LEU A 94 -1.93 -13.45 -5.98
N MET A 95 -1.24 -13.94 -4.93
CA MET A 95 -1.50 -15.28 -4.40
C MET A 95 -2.95 -15.44 -3.92
N VAL A 96 -3.46 -14.47 -3.16
CA VAL A 96 -4.85 -14.50 -2.67
C VAL A 96 -5.83 -14.49 -3.85
N GLY A 97 -5.64 -13.62 -4.83
CA GLY A 97 -6.51 -13.54 -6.00
C GLY A 97 -6.48 -14.81 -6.85
N LEU A 98 -5.31 -15.40 -7.08
CA LEU A 98 -5.18 -16.65 -7.83
C LEU A 98 -5.86 -17.83 -7.09
N LEU A 99 -5.71 -17.92 -5.77
CA LEU A 99 -6.40 -18.93 -4.96
C LEU A 99 -7.92 -18.76 -5.04
N ALA A 100 -8.42 -17.53 -4.86
CA ALA A 100 -9.85 -17.25 -4.95
C ALA A 100 -10.41 -17.53 -6.36
N SER A 101 -9.67 -17.18 -7.40
CA SER A 101 -10.04 -17.50 -8.78
C SER A 101 -10.04 -19.01 -9.04
N GLY A 102 -9.07 -19.75 -8.49
CA GLY A 102 -9.06 -21.22 -8.55
C GLY A 102 -10.28 -21.83 -7.86
N ILE A 103 -10.65 -21.32 -6.68
CA ILE A 103 -11.89 -21.72 -6.00
C ILE A 103 -13.10 -21.40 -6.86
N ASN A 104 -13.17 -20.22 -7.46
CA ASN A 104 -14.27 -19.86 -8.35
C ASN A 104 -14.44 -20.80 -9.54
N VAL A 105 -13.33 -21.20 -10.17
CA VAL A 105 -13.34 -22.21 -11.25
C VAL A 105 -13.80 -23.56 -10.73
N LEU A 106 -13.36 -24.02 -9.56
CA LEU A 106 -13.84 -25.28 -8.94
C LEU A 106 -15.34 -25.24 -8.68
N LEU A 107 -15.85 -24.15 -8.11
CA LEU A 107 -17.28 -23.96 -7.85
C LEU A 107 -18.11 -24.01 -9.14
N LEU A 108 -17.58 -23.53 -10.25
CA LEU A 108 -18.24 -23.60 -11.55
C LEU A 108 -18.45 -25.06 -12.03
N PHE A 109 -17.53 -25.97 -11.70
CA PHE A 109 -17.67 -27.38 -12.04
C PHE A 109 -18.49 -28.19 -11.02
N ILE A 110 -18.55 -27.74 -9.77
CA ILE A 110 -19.32 -28.40 -8.71
C ILE A 110 -20.80 -28.04 -8.79
N ALA A 111 -21.14 -26.81 -9.19
CA ALA A 111 -22.52 -26.36 -9.30
C ALA A 111 -23.33 -27.22 -10.26
N GLY A 112 -24.52 -27.62 -9.83
CA GLY A 112 -25.47 -28.41 -10.63
C GLY A 112 -26.14 -27.61 -11.73
N ASP A 113 -26.37 -26.33 -11.49
CA ASP A 113 -27.02 -25.42 -12.44
C ASP A 113 -26.47 -23.97 -12.34
N GLN A 114 -26.99 -23.10 -13.21
CA GLN A 114 -26.59 -21.69 -13.30
C GLN A 114 -26.95 -20.89 -12.02
N GLU A 115 -28.07 -21.19 -11.39
CA GLU A 115 -28.52 -20.45 -10.21
C GLU A 115 -27.63 -20.77 -9.01
N GLU A 116 -27.31 -22.04 -8.80
CA GLU A 116 -26.40 -22.50 -7.78
C GLU A 116 -24.99 -21.90 -7.95
N TYR A 117 -24.44 -21.92 -9.17
CA TYR A 117 -23.15 -21.27 -9.43
C TYR A 117 -23.22 -19.77 -9.17
N THR A 118 -24.28 -19.10 -9.59
CA THR A 118 -24.45 -17.66 -9.35
C THR A 118 -24.49 -17.33 -7.86
N LEU A 119 -25.10 -18.20 -7.05
CA LEU A 119 -25.09 -18.08 -5.60
C LEU A 119 -23.66 -18.23 -5.04
N PHE A 120 -22.93 -19.28 -5.43
CA PHE A 120 -21.55 -19.51 -5.01
C PHE A 120 -20.64 -18.34 -5.40
N PHE A 121 -20.78 -17.84 -6.62
CA PHE A 121 -20.04 -16.68 -7.12
C PHE A 121 -20.31 -15.43 -6.26
N ARG A 122 -21.58 -15.17 -5.89
CA ARG A 122 -21.95 -14.05 -5.02
C ARG A 122 -21.40 -14.22 -3.61
N LEU A 123 -21.46 -15.40 -3.04
CA LEU A 123 -20.93 -15.69 -1.72
C LEU A 123 -19.40 -15.52 -1.67
N LEU A 124 -18.69 -16.05 -2.66
CA LEU A 124 -17.23 -15.93 -2.74
C LEU A 124 -16.80 -14.44 -2.88
N ASN A 125 -17.33 -13.73 -3.86
CA ASN A 125 -16.95 -12.35 -4.10
C ASN A 125 -17.53 -11.38 -3.05
N GLY A 126 -18.72 -11.67 -2.53
CA GLY A 126 -19.33 -10.94 -1.42
C GLY A 126 -18.54 -11.07 -0.11
N SER A 127 -17.89 -12.22 0.12
CA SER A 127 -17.03 -12.40 1.30
C SER A 127 -15.83 -11.43 1.30
N PHE A 128 -15.22 -11.17 0.16
CA PHE A 128 -14.17 -10.15 0.04
C PHE A 128 -14.66 -8.75 0.41
N VAL A 129 -15.85 -8.38 -0.05
CA VAL A 129 -16.47 -7.09 0.31
C VAL A 129 -16.78 -7.04 1.80
N LEU A 130 -17.39 -8.11 2.34
CA LEU A 130 -17.74 -8.18 3.76
C LEU A 130 -16.51 -8.06 4.65
N ILE A 131 -15.45 -8.82 4.38
CA ILE A 131 -14.17 -8.75 5.12
C ILE A 131 -13.62 -7.32 5.07
N THR A 132 -13.64 -6.69 3.90
CA THR A 132 -13.15 -5.32 3.72
C THR A 132 -13.94 -4.32 4.57
N VAL A 133 -15.28 -4.42 4.55
CA VAL A 133 -16.17 -3.56 5.34
C VAL A 133 -15.96 -3.79 6.83
N LEU A 134 -15.82 -5.03 7.28
CA LEU A 134 -15.54 -5.34 8.68
C LEU A 134 -14.20 -4.75 9.12
N ILE A 135 -13.12 -4.93 8.33
CA ILE A 135 -11.83 -4.33 8.63
C ILE A 135 -11.96 -2.81 8.75
N TRP A 136 -12.71 -2.19 7.87
CA TRP A 136 -12.94 -0.75 7.87
C TRP A 136 -13.69 -0.28 9.13
N ILE A 137 -14.78 -0.95 9.49
CA ILE A 137 -15.59 -0.63 10.68
C ILE A 137 -14.78 -0.79 11.96
N PHE A 138 -14.08 -1.91 12.12
CA PHE A 138 -13.27 -2.16 13.33
C PHE A 138 -12.02 -1.27 13.46
N ASN A 139 -11.69 -0.53 12.39
CA ASN A 139 -10.53 0.35 12.38
C ASN A 139 -10.89 1.79 11.99
N TYR A 140 -12.13 2.22 12.21
CA TYR A 140 -12.61 3.54 11.81
C TYR A 140 -11.78 4.70 12.40
N GLU A 141 -11.15 4.49 13.56
CA GLU A 141 -10.30 5.48 14.22
C GLU A 141 -9.09 5.91 13.37
N ILE A 142 -8.61 5.04 12.47
CA ILE A 142 -7.48 5.36 11.58
C ILE A 142 -7.80 6.55 10.70
N TRP A 143 -9.08 6.75 10.35
CA TRP A 143 -9.52 7.89 9.54
C TRP A 143 -9.37 9.24 10.24
N LYS A 144 -9.35 9.24 11.58
CA LYS A 144 -9.07 10.45 12.36
C LYS A 144 -7.66 10.97 12.10
N TYR A 145 -6.69 10.06 11.91
CA TYR A 145 -5.28 10.41 11.70
C TYR A 145 -4.99 10.96 10.31
N ILE A 146 -5.75 10.57 9.30
CA ILE A 146 -5.64 11.18 7.96
C ILE A 146 -5.95 12.68 8.01
N LYS A 147 -6.84 13.11 8.92
CA LYS A 147 -7.23 14.51 9.13
C LYS A 147 -6.53 15.19 10.30
N ALA A 148 -5.80 14.43 11.13
CA ALA A 148 -5.16 14.99 12.32
C ALA A 148 -4.07 16.01 11.95
N ASN A 149 -3.94 17.05 12.78
CA ASN A 149 -2.83 17.98 12.72
C ASN A 149 -1.62 17.34 13.41
N PHE A 150 -0.48 17.33 12.74
CA PHE A 150 0.80 16.94 13.30
C PHE A 150 1.88 17.95 12.88
N LYS A 151 3.01 17.94 13.58
CA LYS A 151 4.10 18.92 13.44
C LYS A 151 4.52 19.19 11.98
N TYR A 152 4.50 18.15 11.13
CA TYR A 152 4.94 18.22 9.72
C TYR A 152 3.79 18.16 8.72
N LYS A 153 2.55 18.44 9.13
CA LYS A 153 1.39 18.45 8.24
C LYS A 153 1.60 19.44 7.09
N GLY A 154 1.30 18.99 5.87
CA GLY A 154 1.51 19.75 4.64
C GLY A 154 2.92 19.66 4.07
N LYS A 155 3.90 19.09 4.82
CA LYS A 155 5.26 18.82 4.34
C LYS A 155 5.49 17.33 4.09
N CYS A 156 4.93 16.46 4.94
CA CYS A 156 5.08 15.03 4.87
C CYS A 156 3.74 14.31 4.95
N LEU A 157 3.62 13.13 4.34
CA LEU A 157 2.57 12.17 4.63
C LEU A 157 2.95 11.38 5.89
N TYR A 158 1.95 10.86 6.62
CA TYR A 158 2.21 10.00 7.79
C TYR A 158 2.91 8.70 7.41
N THR A 159 2.46 8.08 6.30
CA THR A 159 3.08 6.88 5.77
C THR A 159 2.97 6.88 4.25
N MET A 160 3.87 6.16 3.59
CA MET A 160 3.80 5.94 2.14
C MET A 160 2.51 5.23 1.69
N TYR A 161 1.86 4.47 2.59
CA TYR A 161 0.62 3.72 2.31
C TYR A 161 -0.62 4.60 2.27
N GLN A 162 -0.56 5.80 2.82
CA GLN A 162 -1.70 6.72 2.96
C GLN A 162 -2.34 7.08 1.61
N GLN A 163 -1.56 7.20 0.55
CA GLN A 163 -2.02 7.57 -0.79
C GLN A 163 -3.02 6.55 -1.37
N ASN A 164 -2.87 5.28 -1.03
CA ASN A 164 -3.65 4.19 -1.61
C ASN A 164 -4.86 3.76 -0.75
N LEU A 165 -5.16 4.47 0.34
CA LEU A 165 -6.31 4.12 1.20
C LEU A 165 -7.65 4.21 0.46
N GLY A 166 -7.78 5.13 -0.50
CA GLY A 166 -8.99 5.27 -1.33
C GLY A 166 -9.30 4.06 -2.20
N LEU A 167 -8.29 3.26 -2.58
CA LEU A 167 -8.48 2.06 -3.38
C LEU A 167 -9.41 1.04 -2.71
N MET A 168 -9.41 0.99 -1.37
CA MET A 168 -10.29 0.10 -0.62
C MET A 168 -11.77 0.34 -0.90
N VAL A 169 -12.18 1.61 -0.98
CA VAL A 169 -13.57 2.01 -1.27
C VAL A 169 -13.91 1.73 -2.73
N VAL A 170 -13.02 2.12 -3.65
CA VAL A 170 -13.23 1.94 -5.10
C VAL A 170 -13.33 0.45 -5.44
N CYS A 171 -12.38 -0.37 -4.97
CA CYS A 171 -12.36 -1.80 -5.26
C CYS A 171 -13.54 -2.54 -4.62
N ALA A 172 -13.95 -2.19 -3.38
CA ALA A 172 -15.10 -2.79 -2.73
C ALA A 172 -16.41 -2.47 -3.48
N SER A 173 -16.60 -1.22 -3.91
CA SER A 173 -17.76 -0.81 -4.69
C SER A 173 -17.83 -1.52 -6.04
N SER A 174 -16.70 -1.64 -6.75
CA SER A 174 -16.60 -2.35 -8.02
C SER A 174 -16.87 -3.86 -7.86
N MET A 175 -16.30 -4.49 -6.81
CA MET A 175 -16.51 -5.89 -6.52
C MET A 175 -17.98 -6.19 -6.19
N THR A 176 -18.67 -5.28 -5.47
CA THR A 176 -20.10 -5.41 -5.19
C THR A 176 -20.91 -5.48 -6.48
N GLN A 177 -20.61 -4.62 -7.46
CA GLN A 177 -21.31 -4.62 -8.76
C GLN A 177 -21.07 -5.95 -9.52
N VAL A 178 -19.83 -6.43 -9.51
CA VAL A 178 -19.46 -7.69 -10.16
C VAL A 178 -20.14 -8.87 -9.47
N ALA A 179 -20.13 -8.93 -8.14
CA ALA A 179 -20.78 -10.00 -7.39
C ALA A 179 -22.29 -10.12 -7.68
N ILE A 180 -22.96 -8.97 -7.84
CA ILE A 180 -24.42 -8.95 -8.09
C ILE A 180 -24.76 -9.33 -9.54
N LYS A 181 -23.96 -8.87 -10.52
CA LYS A 181 -24.39 -8.88 -11.92
C LYS A 181 -23.77 -9.97 -12.79
N SER A 182 -22.63 -10.57 -12.40
CA SER A 182 -21.77 -11.24 -13.38
C SER A 182 -21.73 -12.77 -13.29
N GLY A 183 -22.28 -13.41 -12.25
CA GLY A 183 -22.09 -14.84 -12.03
C GLY A 183 -22.58 -15.75 -13.17
N HIS A 184 -23.75 -15.47 -13.76
CA HIS A 184 -24.36 -16.32 -14.76
C HIS A 184 -23.57 -16.44 -16.08
N TYR A 185 -22.89 -15.39 -16.51
CA TYR A 185 -22.17 -15.38 -17.80
C TYR A 185 -21.03 -16.41 -17.86
N ALA A 186 -20.29 -16.59 -16.75
CA ALA A 186 -19.20 -17.57 -16.70
C ALA A 186 -19.72 -19.01 -16.82
N TYR A 187 -20.88 -19.30 -16.21
CA TYR A 187 -21.52 -20.61 -16.30
C TYR A 187 -22.01 -20.90 -17.71
N GLN A 188 -22.73 -19.96 -18.32
CA GLN A 188 -23.22 -20.07 -19.69
C GLN A 188 -22.07 -20.31 -20.68
N PHE A 189 -20.99 -19.57 -20.55
CA PHE A 189 -19.84 -19.71 -21.45
C PHE A 189 -19.15 -21.07 -21.32
N ILE A 190 -18.86 -21.53 -20.08
CA ILE A 190 -18.03 -22.74 -19.88
C ILE A 190 -18.88 -24.01 -19.86
N ARG A 191 -20.04 -24.00 -19.18
CA ARG A 191 -20.86 -25.21 -18.96
C ARG A 191 -21.91 -25.43 -20.07
N GLU A 192 -22.51 -24.34 -20.54
CA GLU A 192 -23.55 -24.41 -21.57
C GLU A 192 -22.99 -24.19 -22.99
N GLN A 193 -21.67 -23.93 -23.11
CA GLN A 193 -20.99 -23.70 -24.40
C GLN A 193 -21.66 -22.59 -25.23
N ASN A 194 -22.24 -21.61 -24.56
CA ASN A 194 -22.85 -20.46 -25.19
C ASN A 194 -21.80 -19.39 -25.50
N TYR A 195 -21.32 -19.36 -26.73
CA TYR A 195 -20.26 -18.44 -27.18
C TYR A 195 -20.78 -17.16 -27.83
N ASN A 196 -22.07 -16.85 -27.68
CA ASN A 196 -22.68 -15.68 -28.32
C ASN A 196 -22.08 -14.34 -27.84
N ASP A 197 -21.57 -14.31 -26.61
CA ASP A 197 -20.93 -13.12 -26.05
C ASP A 197 -19.61 -13.46 -25.33
N ILE A 198 -18.62 -13.82 -26.15
CA ILE A 198 -17.26 -14.16 -25.69
C ILE A 198 -16.64 -13.01 -24.87
N LEU A 199 -16.85 -11.75 -25.29
CA LEU A 199 -16.27 -10.60 -24.61
C LEU A 199 -16.81 -10.46 -23.18
N THR A 200 -18.12 -10.57 -23.02
CA THR A 200 -18.78 -10.53 -21.69
C THR A 200 -18.31 -11.69 -20.81
N ALA A 201 -18.20 -12.91 -21.35
CA ALA A 201 -17.72 -14.07 -20.61
C ALA A 201 -16.26 -13.90 -20.18
N MET A 202 -15.37 -13.42 -21.05
CA MET A 202 -13.98 -13.13 -20.68
C MET A 202 -13.87 -12.05 -19.61
N ILE A 203 -14.60 -10.95 -19.74
CA ILE A 203 -14.63 -9.89 -18.73
C ILE A 203 -15.13 -10.45 -17.39
N THR A 204 -16.14 -11.30 -17.40
CA THR A 204 -16.73 -11.90 -16.19
C THR A 204 -15.79 -12.87 -15.49
N LEU A 205 -14.87 -13.50 -16.17
CA LEU A 205 -13.84 -14.36 -15.59
C LEU A 205 -12.62 -13.55 -15.09
N ILE A 206 -12.16 -12.59 -15.89
CA ILE A 206 -10.93 -11.83 -15.62
C ILE A 206 -11.17 -10.71 -14.61
N LEU A 207 -12.30 -10.00 -14.72
CA LEU A 207 -12.59 -8.86 -13.85
C LEU A 207 -12.68 -9.22 -12.37
N PRO A 208 -13.35 -10.32 -11.95
CA PRO A 208 -13.32 -10.75 -10.55
C PRO A 208 -11.89 -11.03 -10.05
N LEU A 209 -11.04 -11.69 -10.85
CA LEU A 209 -9.65 -11.94 -10.48
C LEU A 209 -8.89 -10.64 -10.24
N ILE A 210 -8.98 -9.68 -11.16
CA ILE A 210 -8.33 -8.37 -11.01
C ILE A 210 -8.82 -7.67 -9.75
N LEU A 211 -10.13 -7.67 -9.50
CA LEU A 211 -10.72 -7.02 -8.33
C LEU A 211 -10.36 -7.75 -7.03
N GLN A 212 -10.28 -9.08 -7.02
CA GLN A 212 -9.81 -9.85 -5.85
C GLN A 212 -8.36 -9.50 -5.50
N ILE A 213 -7.49 -9.37 -6.51
CA ILE A 213 -6.09 -8.94 -6.32
C ILE A 213 -6.06 -7.49 -5.79
N ALA A 214 -6.77 -6.58 -6.43
CA ALA A 214 -6.77 -5.16 -6.07
C ALA A 214 -7.38 -4.92 -4.68
N LEU A 215 -8.43 -5.62 -4.32
CA LEU A 215 -9.06 -5.52 -3.00
C LEU A 215 -8.16 -6.11 -1.91
N SER A 216 -7.54 -7.26 -2.17
CA SER A 216 -6.54 -7.84 -1.26
C SER A 216 -5.35 -6.90 -1.06
N PHE A 217 -4.85 -6.28 -2.14
CA PHE A 217 -3.79 -5.28 -2.07
C PHE A 217 -4.21 -4.08 -1.21
N SER A 218 -5.41 -3.56 -1.41
CA SER A 218 -5.90 -2.40 -0.65
C SER A 218 -6.06 -2.70 0.85
N VAL A 219 -6.51 -3.91 1.19
CA VAL A 219 -6.61 -4.38 2.58
C VAL A 219 -5.22 -4.53 3.21
N LEU A 220 -4.27 -5.15 2.52
CA LEU A 220 -2.88 -5.28 3.00
C LEU A 220 -2.22 -3.91 3.16
N ASN A 221 -2.41 -3.02 2.19
CA ASN A 221 -1.94 -1.63 2.28
C ASN A 221 -2.51 -0.90 3.51
N PHE A 222 -3.78 -1.09 3.80
CA PHE A 222 -4.42 -0.52 4.99
C PHE A 222 -3.83 -1.09 6.30
N ILE A 223 -3.57 -2.39 6.35
CA ILE A 223 -2.96 -3.04 7.53
C ILE A 223 -1.54 -2.51 7.77
N GLU A 224 -0.73 -2.37 6.71
CA GLU A 224 0.61 -1.80 6.82
C GLU A 224 0.57 -0.30 7.22
N HIS A 225 -0.38 0.47 6.68
CA HIS A 225 -0.61 1.83 7.14
C HIS A 225 -0.87 1.88 8.64
N LYS A 226 -1.77 1.03 9.16
CA LYS A 226 -2.09 0.96 10.59
C LYS A 226 -0.87 0.67 11.45
N LYS A 227 -0.05 -0.32 11.06
CA LYS A 227 1.15 -0.70 11.80
C LYS A 227 2.17 0.44 11.86
N ASN A 228 2.40 1.11 10.73
CA ASN A 228 3.36 2.21 10.68
C ASN A 228 2.84 3.47 11.39
N LEU A 229 1.52 3.70 11.37
CA LEU A 229 0.91 4.82 12.06
C LEU A 229 1.20 4.81 13.57
N VAL A 230 1.14 3.64 14.23
CA VAL A 230 1.45 3.50 15.66
C VAL A 230 2.89 3.93 15.94
N LYS A 231 3.85 3.45 15.13
CA LYS A 231 5.27 3.82 15.26
C LYS A 231 5.49 5.32 15.07
N MET A 232 4.80 5.92 14.09
CA MET A 232 4.92 7.36 13.81
C MET A 232 4.33 8.21 14.92
N GLN A 233 3.30 7.75 15.61
CA GLN A 233 2.75 8.45 16.76
C GLN A 233 3.71 8.44 17.97
N GLU A 234 4.40 7.33 18.20
CA GLU A 234 5.43 7.25 19.23
C GLU A 234 6.58 8.22 18.92
N PHE A 235 7.04 8.23 17.68
CA PHE A 235 8.05 9.18 17.22
C PHE A 235 7.63 10.65 17.42
N LEU A 236 6.42 11.01 17.02
CA LEU A 236 5.92 12.39 17.14
C LEU A 236 5.73 12.87 18.61
N LYS A 237 5.65 11.94 19.57
CA LYS A 237 5.61 12.28 21.00
C LYS A 237 7.01 12.52 21.57
N SER A 238 8.05 11.96 20.94
CA SER A 238 9.44 12.09 21.38
C SER A 238 10.16 13.32 20.78
N VAL A 239 9.55 14.01 19.85
CA VAL A 239 10.05 15.19 19.12
C VAL A 239 9.12 16.40 19.35
#